data_eff99f3c5f70f6c8fc7d2e11fd621561
#
_entry.id   eff99f3c5f70f6c8fc7d2e11fd621561
#
_cell.length_a   1.000
_cell.length_b   1.000
_cell.length_c   1.000
_cell.angle_alpha   90.00
_cell.angle_beta   90.00
_cell.angle_gamma   90.00
#
_symmetry.space_group_name_H-M   'P 1'
#
loop_
_entity.id
_entity.type
_entity.pdbx_description
1 polymer ?
#
loop_
_entity_poly.entity_id
_entity_poly.type
_entity_poly.pdbx_seq_one_letter_code
_entity_poly.pdbx_strand_id
1 'polypeptide(L)'
;MNVKPATTAPQATQEIQGMIDMIQTLIDKGYAYPAADGTVYFRVKKFKEYGKLSHKNLDDLQSGFRSLKVSGEDQKEDPLDFVLWKPKKEGEPSWPSPWCDGRPGWHIECSVMSKKYLGEEIDIHAGGEDLIFPHHENEIAQSECCNGKIFARYWMHNGFLNIDNRKMSKSLGNFRTVRQIGEQYDLQVLRFFMLNAHYRSPLNFSADLMEAAKNSLERILEAAGKLSDRKDNGAAENITEEELALLKEAEGFVTKFEAAMDDDFNTADALAAIFELVKFANTNVDENSSREFAGGLYEELFKLSDCLLYTSPSPRDSTS
;
A
#
# COMPACT_ATOMS: atom_id res chain seq x y z
N MET A 1 -8.75 10.74 -6.34
CA MET A 1 -7.53 9.92 -6.45
C MET A 1 -7.71 8.68 -7.34
N ASN A 2 -8.86 8.39 -7.84
CA ASN A 2 -9.17 7.20 -8.68
C ASN A 2 -8.64 5.86 -8.11
N VAL A 3 -8.64 5.71 -6.79
CA VAL A 3 -8.28 4.44 -6.16
C VAL A 3 -9.45 3.48 -6.32
N LYS A 4 -9.24 2.37 -7.01
CA LYS A 4 -10.25 1.33 -7.16
C LYS A 4 -10.58 0.72 -5.80
N PRO A 5 -11.85 0.43 -5.49
CA PRO A 5 -12.20 -0.24 -4.24
C PRO A 5 -11.57 -1.64 -4.19
N ALA A 6 -11.26 -2.10 -2.98
CA ALA A 6 -10.83 -3.48 -2.77
C ALA A 6 -11.98 -4.45 -3.12
N THR A 7 -11.65 -5.65 -3.57
CA THR A 7 -12.64 -6.71 -3.85
C THR A 7 -13.44 -7.05 -2.59
N THR A 8 -12.78 -7.04 -1.44
CA THR A 8 -13.40 -7.30 -0.14
C THR A 8 -12.89 -6.30 0.88
N ALA A 9 -13.80 -5.69 1.64
CA ALA A 9 -13.52 -4.80 2.76
C ALA A 9 -14.11 -5.41 4.04
N PRO A 10 -13.39 -6.33 4.72
CA PRO A 10 -13.90 -7.04 5.88
C PRO A 10 -14.08 -6.11 7.09
N GLN A 11 -15.05 -6.45 7.95
CA GLN A 11 -15.28 -5.74 9.19
C GLN A 11 -14.92 -6.65 10.37
N ALA A 12 -13.94 -6.25 11.18
CA ALA A 12 -13.47 -7.04 12.32
C ALA A 12 -14.59 -7.46 13.29
N THR A 13 -15.59 -6.60 13.49
CA THR A 13 -16.73 -6.88 14.36
C THR A 13 -17.65 -8.02 13.86
N GLN A 14 -17.54 -8.40 12.60
CA GLN A 14 -18.28 -9.53 12.03
C GLN A 14 -17.49 -10.84 12.08
N GLU A 15 -16.22 -10.79 12.50
CA GLU A 15 -15.30 -11.92 12.49
C GLU A 15 -14.92 -12.42 13.90
N ILE A 16 -15.62 -11.99 14.92
CA ILE A 16 -15.33 -12.30 16.33
C ILE A 16 -15.26 -13.82 16.60
N GLN A 17 -16.19 -14.60 16.05
CA GLN A 17 -16.16 -16.05 16.24
C GLN A 17 -14.92 -16.67 15.63
N GLY A 18 -14.51 -16.26 14.43
CA GLY A 18 -13.28 -16.73 13.83
C GLY A 18 -12.02 -16.40 14.64
N MET A 19 -12.02 -15.23 15.33
CA MET A 19 -10.94 -14.85 16.23
C MET A 19 -10.91 -15.76 17.47
N ILE A 20 -12.06 -16.05 18.08
CA ILE A 20 -12.17 -16.99 19.20
C ILE A 20 -11.68 -18.38 18.79
N ASP A 21 -12.10 -18.88 17.63
CA ASP A 21 -11.72 -20.20 17.12
C ASP A 21 -10.20 -20.30 16.85
N MET A 22 -9.60 -19.25 16.27
CA MET A 22 -8.16 -19.19 16.05
C MET A 22 -7.39 -19.15 17.37
N ILE A 23 -7.81 -18.36 18.34
CA ILE A 23 -7.21 -18.28 19.66
C ILE A 23 -7.31 -19.63 20.37
N GLN A 24 -8.47 -20.30 20.32
CA GLN A 24 -8.63 -21.63 20.91
C GLN A 24 -7.68 -22.64 20.26
N THR A 25 -7.53 -22.61 18.93
CA THR A 25 -6.58 -23.45 18.21
C THR A 25 -5.13 -23.21 18.69
N LEU A 26 -4.76 -21.95 18.94
CA LEU A 26 -3.43 -21.61 19.46
C LEU A 26 -3.23 -22.10 20.90
N ILE A 27 -4.27 -22.05 21.73
CA ILE A 27 -4.25 -22.62 23.09
C ILE A 27 -4.06 -24.14 23.03
N ASP A 28 -4.86 -24.83 22.23
CA ASP A 28 -4.85 -26.29 22.10
C ASP A 28 -3.48 -26.80 21.59
N LYS A 29 -2.82 -26.01 20.74
CA LYS A 29 -1.45 -26.28 20.25
C LYS A 29 -0.35 -25.82 21.23
N GLY A 30 -0.69 -25.19 22.34
CA GLY A 30 0.24 -24.74 23.37
C GLY A 30 0.96 -23.43 23.05
N TYR A 31 0.57 -22.71 21.99
CA TYR A 31 1.13 -21.40 21.63
C TYR A 31 0.47 -20.23 22.35
N ALA A 32 -0.65 -20.44 23.01
CA ALA A 32 -1.34 -19.41 23.78
C ALA A 32 -1.78 -19.96 25.16
N TYR A 33 -2.12 -19.05 26.08
CA TYR A 33 -2.63 -19.40 27.41
C TYR A 33 -3.56 -18.33 27.96
N PRO A 34 -4.62 -18.72 28.67
CA PRO A 34 -5.46 -17.79 29.43
C PRO A 34 -4.81 -17.46 30.77
N ALA A 35 -4.81 -16.16 31.14
CA ALA A 35 -4.44 -15.68 32.46
C ALA A 35 -5.63 -15.67 33.42
N ALA A 36 -5.39 -15.43 34.70
CA ALA A 36 -6.41 -15.51 35.75
C ALA A 36 -7.56 -14.49 35.60
N ASP A 37 -7.30 -13.34 34.96
CA ASP A 37 -8.29 -12.30 34.67
C ASP A 37 -9.08 -12.55 33.37
N GLY A 38 -8.79 -13.63 32.65
CA GLY A 38 -9.40 -13.96 31.37
C GLY A 38 -8.69 -13.36 30.16
N THR A 39 -7.59 -12.62 30.35
CA THR A 39 -6.71 -12.20 29.23
C THR A 39 -6.07 -13.44 28.61
N VAL A 40 -6.04 -13.51 27.28
CA VAL A 40 -5.31 -14.57 26.57
C VAL A 40 -4.06 -13.99 25.93
N TYR A 41 -2.93 -14.63 26.19
CA TYR A 41 -1.61 -14.23 25.67
C TYR A 41 -1.07 -15.28 24.71
N PHE A 42 -0.30 -14.82 23.70
CA PHE A 42 0.51 -15.65 22.82
C PHE A 42 1.90 -15.83 23.44
N ARG A 43 2.42 -17.07 23.45
CA ARG A 43 3.75 -17.42 23.93
C ARG A 43 4.81 -17.17 22.85
N VAL A 44 5.41 -16.01 22.82
CA VAL A 44 6.40 -15.63 21.80
C VAL A 44 7.56 -16.60 21.72
N LYS A 45 8.12 -17.04 22.84
CA LYS A 45 9.26 -17.98 22.89
C LYS A 45 8.97 -19.38 22.35
N LYS A 46 7.70 -19.76 22.18
CA LYS A 46 7.32 -21.03 21.55
C LYS A 46 7.47 -20.98 20.02
N PHE A 47 7.35 -19.82 19.41
CA PHE A 47 7.56 -19.65 17.98
C PHE A 47 9.02 -19.28 17.71
N LYS A 48 9.84 -20.29 17.33
CA LYS A 48 11.29 -20.14 17.19
C LYS A 48 11.72 -19.15 16.10
N GLU A 49 10.86 -18.90 15.13
CA GLU A 49 11.11 -17.99 14.01
C GLU A 49 10.60 -16.56 14.29
N TYR A 50 10.19 -16.25 15.53
CA TYR A 50 9.75 -14.90 15.87
C TYR A 50 10.88 -13.90 15.65
N GLY A 51 10.58 -12.80 14.92
CA GLY A 51 11.57 -11.83 14.51
C GLY A 51 12.10 -12.02 13.09
N LYS A 52 11.64 -13.03 12.34
CA LYS A 52 12.14 -13.33 10.99
C LYS A 52 11.86 -12.24 9.95
N LEU A 53 10.76 -11.50 10.11
CA LEU A 53 10.41 -10.37 9.22
C LEU A 53 11.15 -9.10 9.63
N SER A 54 11.14 -8.79 10.92
CA SER A 54 11.72 -7.56 11.47
C SER A 54 13.23 -7.64 11.66
N HIS A 55 13.82 -8.83 11.52
CA HIS A 55 15.24 -9.13 11.83
C HIS A 55 15.64 -8.75 13.26
N LYS A 56 14.67 -8.76 14.19
CA LYS A 56 14.90 -8.46 15.60
C LYS A 56 15.26 -9.71 16.37
N ASN A 57 16.32 -9.61 17.17
CA ASN A 57 16.68 -10.65 18.12
C ASN A 57 15.80 -10.55 19.38
N LEU A 58 15.28 -11.69 19.86
CA LEU A 58 14.48 -11.77 21.09
C LEU A 58 15.22 -11.23 22.32
N ASP A 59 16.54 -11.45 22.41
CA ASP A 59 17.36 -10.98 23.53
C ASP A 59 17.44 -9.44 23.56
N ASP A 60 17.52 -8.81 22.42
CA ASP A 60 17.53 -7.33 22.29
C ASP A 60 16.17 -6.74 22.67
N LEU A 61 15.07 -7.43 22.32
CA LEU A 61 13.73 -7.01 22.70
C LEU A 61 13.52 -7.08 24.21
N GLN A 62 14.04 -8.07 24.91
CA GLN A 62 13.95 -8.19 26.37
C GLN A 62 14.63 -7.02 27.10
N SER A 63 15.74 -6.54 26.59
CA SER A 63 16.45 -5.40 27.19
C SER A 63 15.69 -4.08 27.11
N GLY A 64 14.89 -3.89 26.05
CA GLY A 64 14.07 -2.68 25.84
C GLY A 64 12.78 -2.65 26.69
N PHE A 65 12.22 -3.80 27.06
CA PHE A 65 10.97 -3.88 27.83
C PHE A 65 11.13 -3.67 29.34
N ARG A 66 12.34 -3.72 29.87
CA ARG A 66 12.60 -3.54 31.31
C ARG A 66 12.23 -2.17 31.88
N SER A 67 11.92 -1.18 31.02
CA SER A 67 11.68 0.22 31.43
C SER A 67 10.21 0.66 31.42
N LEU A 68 9.27 -0.12 30.85
CA LEU A 68 7.86 0.26 30.73
C LEU A 68 6.96 -0.74 31.47
N LYS A 69 6.65 -0.48 32.74
CA LYS A 69 5.58 -1.19 33.47
C LYS A 69 4.22 -0.71 32.97
N VAL A 70 3.54 -1.55 32.19
CA VAL A 70 2.14 -1.33 31.80
C VAL A 70 1.23 -2.12 32.74
N SER A 71 0.15 -1.54 33.22
CA SER A 71 -0.86 -2.18 34.06
C SER A 71 -1.37 -3.48 33.43
N GLY A 72 -1.24 -4.61 34.12
CA GLY A 72 -1.63 -5.95 33.65
C GLY A 72 -0.47 -6.87 33.23
N GLU A 73 0.79 -6.41 33.30
CA GLU A 73 1.98 -7.20 32.93
C GLU A 73 2.33 -8.31 33.93
N ASP A 74 1.80 -8.24 35.15
CA ASP A 74 2.12 -9.21 36.23
C ASP A 74 1.55 -10.61 35.94
N GLN A 75 0.72 -10.80 34.90
CA GLN A 75 0.09 -12.08 34.55
C GLN A 75 0.70 -12.77 33.33
N LYS A 76 1.70 -12.15 32.69
CA LYS A 76 2.41 -12.77 31.57
C LYS A 76 3.42 -13.79 32.04
N GLU A 77 3.49 -14.95 31.35
CA GLU A 77 4.57 -15.91 31.53
C GLU A 77 5.93 -15.34 31.09
N ASP A 78 5.94 -14.52 30.04
CA ASP A 78 7.13 -13.83 29.54
C ASP A 78 6.79 -12.38 29.12
N PRO A 79 7.67 -11.41 29.37
CA PRO A 79 7.45 -10.00 28.99
C PRO A 79 7.19 -9.76 27.50
N LEU A 80 7.69 -10.64 26.63
CA LEU A 80 7.49 -10.56 25.18
C LEU A 80 6.12 -11.04 24.72
N ASP A 81 5.39 -11.79 25.58
CA ASP A 81 4.09 -12.32 25.22
C ASP A 81 3.10 -11.18 24.90
N PHE A 82 2.32 -11.35 23.86
CA PHE A 82 1.37 -10.33 23.43
C PHE A 82 -0.08 -10.82 23.54
N VAL A 83 -0.98 -9.87 23.66
CA VAL A 83 -2.40 -10.12 23.95
C VAL A 83 -3.15 -10.55 22.70
N LEU A 84 -3.90 -11.65 22.80
CA LEU A 84 -4.84 -12.15 21.79
C LEU A 84 -6.30 -11.77 22.12
N TRP A 85 -6.66 -11.80 23.43
CA TRP A 85 -7.99 -11.43 23.93
C TRP A 85 -7.87 -10.62 25.22
N LYS A 86 -8.66 -9.58 25.37
CA LYS A 86 -8.66 -8.67 26.51
C LYS A 86 -10.02 -8.68 27.21
N PRO A 87 -10.07 -8.69 28.56
CA PRO A 87 -11.31 -8.48 29.30
C PRO A 87 -11.98 -7.16 28.93
N LYS A 88 -13.31 -7.14 29.03
CA LYS A 88 -14.10 -5.93 28.79
C LYS A 88 -13.72 -4.80 29.73
N LYS A 89 -13.79 -3.58 29.20
CA LYS A 89 -13.74 -2.35 29.99
C LYS A 89 -15.03 -1.57 29.81
N GLU A 90 -15.38 -0.78 30.82
CA GLU A 90 -16.55 0.10 30.74
C GLU A 90 -16.43 1.07 29.54
N GLY A 91 -17.52 1.17 28.76
CA GLY A 91 -17.57 2.03 27.57
C GLY A 91 -16.92 1.44 26.31
N GLU A 92 -16.30 0.25 26.36
CA GLU A 92 -15.75 -0.44 25.18
C GLU A 92 -16.72 -1.54 24.69
N PRO A 93 -16.79 -1.77 23.36
CA PRO A 93 -17.52 -2.93 22.83
C PRO A 93 -16.90 -4.24 23.32
N SER A 94 -17.74 -5.24 23.62
CA SER A 94 -17.29 -6.54 24.10
C SER A 94 -18.20 -7.66 23.60
N TRP A 95 -17.63 -8.85 23.52
CA TRP A 95 -18.29 -10.09 23.09
C TRP A 95 -18.03 -11.21 24.09
N PRO A 96 -18.95 -12.16 24.22
CA PRO A 96 -18.70 -13.35 25.05
C PRO A 96 -17.62 -14.21 24.43
N SER A 97 -16.77 -14.81 25.28
CA SER A 97 -15.77 -15.79 24.88
C SER A 97 -15.62 -16.86 25.96
N PRO A 98 -14.94 -18.00 25.68
CA PRO A 98 -14.69 -19.04 26.69
C PRO A 98 -13.86 -18.57 27.91
N TRP A 99 -13.12 -17.46 27.76
CA TRP A 99 -12.19 -16.96 28.80
C TRP A 99 -12.81 -15.85 29.64
N CYS A 100 -13.45 -14.91 28.98
CA CYS A 100 -14.19 -13.80 29.62
C CYS A 100 -14.99 -13.00 28.55
N ASP A 101 -15.98 -12.22 29.00
CA ASP A 101 -16.51 -11.15 28.16
C ASP A 101 -15.39 -10.16 27.86
N GLY A 102 -15.18 -9.86 26.58
CA GLY A 102 -14.02 -9.06 26.20
C GLY A 102 -13.96 -8.71 24.72
N ARG A 103 -12.78 -8.39 24.27
CA ARG A 103 -12.51 -8.02 22.88
C ARG A 103 -11.16 -8.58 22.39
N PRO A 104 -11.02 -8.79 21.06
CA PRO A 104 -9.77 -9.26 20.48
C PRO A 104 -8.63 -8.24 20.66
N GLY A 105 -7.40 -8.74 20.65
CA GLY A 105 -6.21 -7.96 20.37
C GLY A 105 -6.20 -7.53 18.90
N TRP A 106 -5.49 -6.45 18.58
CA TRP A 106 -5.45 -5.92 17.21
C TRP A 106 -4.90 -6.91 16.17
N HIS A 107 -3.87 -7.66 16.52
CA HIS A 107 -3.16 -8.51 15.56
C HIS A 107 -3.98 -9.72 15.09
N ILE A 108 -4.84 -10.27 15.96
CA ILE A 108 -5.66 -11.45 15.63
C ILE A 108 -6.76 -11.13 14.62
N GLU A 109 -7.22 -9.88 14.59
CA GLU A 109 -8.23 -9.40 13.65
C GLU A 109 -7.75 -9.62 12.21
N CYS A 110 -6.55 -9.13 11.90
CA CYS A 110 -5.95 -9.23 10.58
C CYS A 110 -5.63 -10.67 10.19
N SER A 111 -5.09 -11.48 11.11
CA SER A 111 -4.79 -12.89 10.84
C SER A 111 -6.05 -13.68 10.47
N VAL A 112 -7.16 -13.45 11.17
CA VAL A 112 -8.43 -14.14 10.91
C VAL A 112 -9.06 -13.67 9.61
N MET A 113 -9.12 -12.37 9.37
CA MET A 113 -9.68 -11.83 8.15
C MET A 113 -8.89 -12.26 6.93
N SER A 114 -7.56 -12.23 6.98
CA SER A 114 -6.69 -12.75 5.92
C SER A 114 -6.97 -14.22 5.62
N LYS A 115 -7.01 -15.06 6.65
CA LYS A 115 -7.30 -16.49 6.48
C LYS A 115 -8.68 -16.75 5.85
N LYS A 116 -9.70 -16.02 6.30
CA LYS A 116 -11.07 -16.21 5.82
C LYS A 116 -11.25 -15.82 4.36
N TYR A 117 -10.69 -14.72 3.92
CA TYR A 117 -10.95 -14.15 2.60
C TYR A 117 -9.89 -14.48 1.56
N LEU A 118 -8.66 -14.78 1.98
CA LEU A 118 -7.53 -15.02 1.08
C LEU A 118 -6.93 -16.42 1.24
N GLY A 119 -7.24 -17.14 2.34
CA GLY A 119 -6.70 -18.47 2.62
C GLY A 119 -5.61 -18.47 3.69
N GLU A 120 -5.05 -19.66 3.94
CA GLU A 120 -4.05 -19.84 5.01
C GLU A 120 -2.66 -19.31 4.63
N GLU A 121 -2.40 -19.19 3.35
CA GLU A 121 -1.18 -18.64 2.75
C GLU A 121 -1.62 -17.57 1.74
N ILE A 122 -1.07 -16.37 1.84
CA ILE A 122 -1.39 -15.26 0.96
C ILE A 122 -0.18 -14.86 0.12
N ASP A 123 -0.42 -14.30 -1.07
CA ASP A 123 0.69 -13.93 -1.95
C ASP A 123 1.41 -12.69 -1.44
N ILE A 124 0.68 -11.59 -1.20
CA ILE A 124 1.26 -10.31 -0.79
C ILE A 124 0.56 -9.80 0.48
N HIS A 125 1.35 -9.43 1.49
CA HIS A 125 0.89 -8.67 2.66
C HIS A 125 1.60 -7.33 2.70
N ALA A 126 0.85 -6.25 2.87
CA ALA A 126 1.41 -4.90 2.78
C ALA A 126 0.95 -4.00 3.93
N GLY A 127 1.75 -2.99 4.25
CA GLY A 127 1.42 -1.98 5.26
C GLY A 127 2.48 -0.90 5.37
N GLY A 128 2.37 -0.03 6.38
CA GLY A 128 3.42 0.92 6.72
C GLY A 128 4.63 0.23 7.37
N GLU A 129 5.81 0.82 7.25
CA GLU A 129 7.03 0.28 7.88
C GLU A 129 6.95 0.19 9.41
N ASP A 130 6.10 0.99 10.05
CA ASP A 130 5.82 0.94 11.48
C ASP A 130 5.03 -0.32 11.89
N LEU A 131 4.39 -0.99 10.95
CA LEU A 131 3.68 -2.25 11.19
C LEU A 131 4.59 -3.47 11.15
N ILE A 132 5.81 -3.38 10.61
CA ILE A 132 6.75 -4.52 10.56
C ILE A 132 6.87 -5.16 11.93
N PHE A 133 7.04 -4.31 12.95
CA PHE A 133 7.11 -4.75 14.34
C PHE A 133 6.34 -3.76 15.26
N PRO A 134 5.46 -4.28 16.15
CA PRO A 134 5.22 -5.72 16.38
C PRO A 134 4.09 -6.32 15.53
N HIS A 135 3.30 -5.53 14.77
CA HIS A 135 2.02 -5.98 14.22
C HIS A 135 2.15 -7.15 13.24
N HIS A 136 2.91 -6.99 12.15
CA HIS A 136 3.08 -8.04 11.14
C HIS A 136 3.86 -9.25 11.67
N GLU A 137 4.83 -9.04 12.55
CA GLU A 137 5.54 -10.14 13.22
C GLU A 137 4.57 -10.98 14.06
N ASN A 138 3.63 -10.34 14.76
CA ASN A 138 2.61 -11.02 15.55
C ASN A 138 1.57 -11.73 14.66
N GLU A 139 1.21 -11.17 13.50
CA GLU A 139 0.35 -11.84 12.53
C GLU A 139 1.00 -13.11 11.98
N ILE A 140 2.30 -13.07 11.67
CA ILE A 140 3.09 -14.26 11.26
C ILE A 140 3.00 -15.32 12.34
N ALA A 141 3.32 -14.96 13.60
CA ALA A 141 3.32 -15.88 14.71
C ALA A 141 1.95 -16.55 14.90
N GLN A 142 0.86 -15.77 14.86
CA GLN A 142 -0.51 -16.28 14.98
C GLN A 142 -0.88 -17.23 13.85
N SER A 143 -0.67 -16.77 12.60
CA SER A 143 -1.11 -17.49 11.41
C SER A 143 -0.30 -18.77 11.19
N GLU A 144 1.02 -18.70 11.30
CA GLU A 144 1.89 -19.87 11.06
C GLU A 144 1.77 -20.93 12.17
N CYS A 145 1.67 -20.51 13.43
CA CYS A 145 1.41 -21.46 14.53
C CYS A 145 0.01 -22.09 14.43
N CYS A 146 -0.99 -21.34 13.98
CA CYS A 146 -2.34 -21.87 13.78
C CYS A 146 -2.41 -22.83 12.59
N ASN A 147 -1.86 -22.46 11.45
CA ASN A 147 -2.07 -23.13 10.17
C ASN A 147 -0.95 -24.12 9.81
N GLY A 148 0.27 -23.96 10.35
CA GLY A 148 1.44 -24.77 10.00
C GLY A 148 1.99 -24.50 8.59
N LYS A 149 1.71 -23.32 8.04
CA LYS A 149 2.12 -22.86 6.70
C LYS A 149 2.68 -21.46 6.79
N ILE A 150 3.47 -21.06 5.80
CA ILE A 150 3.92 -19.67 5.62
C ILE A 150 2.69 -18.78 5.49
N PHE A 151 2.68 -17.65 6.22
CA PHE A 151 1.55 -16.73 6.21
C PHE A 151 1.49 -15.91 4.91
N ALA A 152 2.59 -15.26 4.53
CA ALA A 152 2.66 -14.46 3.32
C ALA A 152 3.97 -14.71 2.57
N ARG A 153 3.89 -14.78 1.23
CA ARG A 153 5.07 -15.00 0.37
C ARG A 153 5.89 -13.75 0.20
N TYR A 154 5.23 -12.61 0.02
CA TYR A 154 5.86 -11.32 -0.22
C TYR A 154 5.34 -10.29 0.78
N TRP A 155 6.25 -9.45 1.25
CA TRP A 155 5.97 -8.37 2.19
C TRP A 155 6.31 -7.04 1.55
N MET A 156 5.38 -6.09 1.59
CA MET A 156 5.57 -4.75 1.06
C MET A 156 5.34 -3.72 2.17
N HIS A 157 6.35 -2.90 2.44
CA HIS A 157 6.24 -1.86 3.46
C HIS A 157 6.54 -0.49 2.86
N ASN A 158 5.59 0.44 2.97
CA ASN A 158 5.78 1.80 2.52
C ASN A 158 6.42 2.66 3.61
N GLY A 159 7.30 3.57 3.17
CA GLY A 159 7.91 4.56 4.02
C GLY A 159 6.92 5.56 4.62
N PHE A 160 7.36 6.34 5.59
CA PHE A 160 6.54 7.35 6.25
C PHE A 160 6.22 8.54 5.35
N LEU A 161 5.04 9.11 5.56
CA LEU A 161 4.70 10.44 5.07
C LEU A 161 5.11 11.49 6.11
N ASN A 162 6.02 12.36 5.72
CA ASN A 162 6.43 13.53 6.47
C ASN A 162 5.68 14.76 5.96
N ILE A 163 5.49 15.74 6.81
CA ILE A 163 4.98 17.07 6.44
C ILE A 163 6.02 18.09 6.85
N ASP A 164 6.53 18.87 5.89
CA ASP A 164 7.59 19.85 6.08
C ASP A 164 8.78 19.27 6.88
N ASN A 165 9.26 18.09 6.42
CA ASN A 165 10.36 17.33 7.02
C ASN A 165 10.13 16.86 8.47
N ARG A 166 8.87 16.83 8.93
CA ARG A 166 8.50 16.31 10.24
C ARG A 166 7.51 15.17 10.09
N LYS A 167 7.65 14.12 10.89
CA LYS A 167 6.69 13.00 10.91
C LYS A 167 5.27 13.53 11.10
N MET A 168 4.36 13.13 10.22
CA MET A 168 2.94 13.45 10.35
C MET A 168 2.36 12.75 11.59
N SER A 169 1.78 13.50 12.52
CA SER A 169 1.07 12.93 13.66
C SER A 169 -0.03 13.85 14.17
N LYS A 170 -1.07 13.26 14.76
CA LYS A 170 -2.16 14.01 15.40
C LYS A 170 -1.67 14.84 16.58
N SER A 171 -0.69 14.32 17.34
CA SER A 171 -0.13 14.99 18.51
C SER A 171 0.68 16.24 18.16
N LEU A 172 1.27 16.29 16.95
CA LEU A 172 2.00 17.46 16.46
C LEU A 172 1.09 18.49 15.77
N GLY A 173 -0.20 18.19 15.60
CA GLY A 173 -1.14 19.11 14.95
C GLY A 173 -0.89 19.32 13.44
N ASN A 174 0.03 18.55 12.84
CA ASN A 174 0.38 18.63 11.42
C ASN A 174 -0.35 17.56 10.57
N PHE A 175 -1.31 16.85 11.14
CA PHE A 175 -2.09 15.84 10.46
C PHE A 175 -3.04 16.49 9.44
N ARG A 176 -2.99 16.02 8.18
CA ARG A 176 -3.89 16.44 7.09
C ARG A 176 -4.59 15.22 6.49
N THR A 177 -5.88 15.35 6.29
CA THR A 177 -6.66 14.32 5.59
C THR A 177 -6.60 14.54 4.07
N VAL A 178 -6.79 13.47 3.29
CA VAL A 178 -6.95 13.56 1.84
C VAL A 178 -8.06 14.54 1.45
N ARG A 179 -9.16 14.59 2.21
CA ARG A 179 -10.26 15.53 1.99
C ARG A 179 -9.81 17.00 2.09
N GLN A 180 -9.06 17.34 3.13
CA GLN A 180 -8.51 18.69 3.31
C GLN A 180 -7.52 19.08 2.20
N ILE A 181 -6.70 18.12 1.74
CA ILE A 181 -5.79 18.36 0.61
C ILE A 181 -6.59 18.57 -0.67
N GLY A 182 -7.69 17.82 -0.87
CA GLY A 182 -8.58 17.95 -2.02
C GLY A 182 -9.33 19.29 -2.13
N GLU A 183 -9.38 20.08 -1.06
CA GLU A 183 -9.90 21.46 -1.08
C GLU A 183 -8.92 22.44 -1.75
N GLN A 184 -7.64 22.10 -1.84
CA GLN A 184 -6.57 22.95 -2.38
C GLN A 184 -5.99 22.45 -3.70
N TYR A 185 -5.96 21.14 -3.90
CA TYR A 185 -5.35 20.45 -5.04
C TYR A 185 -6.31 19.44 -5.64
N ASP A 186 -6.25 19.26 -6.96
CA ASP A 186 -6.85 18.08 -7.59
C ASP A 186 -6.25 16.82 -7.00
N LEU A 187 -7.09 15.84 -6.68
CA LEU A 187 -6.65 14.59 -6.09
C LEU A 187 -5.82 13.70 -7.04
N GLN A 188 -5.84 13.97 -8.34
CA GLN A 188 -4.91 13.36 -9.29
C GLN A 188 -3.48 13.85 -9.07
N VAL A 189 -3.30 15.14 -8.74
CA VAL A 189 -1.99 15.71 -8.38
C VAL A 189 -1.45 15.03 -7.13
N LEU A 190 -2.29 14.82 -6.11
CA LEU A 190 -1.88 14.10 -4.90
C LEU A 190 -1.45 12.67 -5.22
N ARG A 191 -2.21 11.97 -6.09
CA ARG A 191 -1.84 10.63 -6.52
C ARG A 191 -0.50 10.62 -7.24
N PHE A 192 -0.31 11.51 -8.20
CA PHE A 192 0.94 11.68 -8.93
C PHE A 192 2.12 11.94 -7.98
N PHE A 193 1.93 12.87 -7.04
CA PHE A 193 2.91 13.18 -6.00
C PHE A 193 3.34 11.93 -5.23
N MET A 194 2.39 11.09 -4.80
CA MET A 194 2.69 9.87 -4.06
C MET A 194 3.45 8.82 -4.89
N LEU A 195 3.17 8.73 -6.19
CA LEU A 195 3.84 7.79 -7.10
C LEU A 195 5.20 8.28 -7.61
N ASN A 196 5.53 9.55 -7.38
CA ASN A 196 6.80 10.15 -7.83
C ASN A 196 8.02 9.76 -6.98
N ALA A 197 7.81 8.95 -5.94
CA ALA A 197 8.86 8.33 -5.14
C ALA A 197 8.61 6.83 -5.04
N HIS A 198 9.69 6.06 -4.88
CA HIS A 198 9.58 4.65 -4.59
C HIS A 198 8.84 4.43 -3.26
N TYR A 199 7.90 3.48 -3.19
CA TYR A 199 7.03 3.29 -2.02
C TYR A 199 7.79 3.03 -0.71
N ARG A 200 8.99 2.43 -0.78
CA ARG A 200 9.85 2.18 0.40
C ARG A 200 10.49 3.45 0.97
N SER A 201 10.54 4.52 0.18
CA SER A 201 11.20 5.77 0.60
C SER A 201 10.25 6.65 1.40
N PRO A 202 10.71 7.32 2.45
CA PRO A 202 9.92 8.35 3.10
C PRO A 202 9.57 9.45 2.12
N LEU A 203 8.32 9.87 2.13
CA LEU A 203 7.80 10.93 1.26
C LEU A 203 7.57 12.20 2.07
N ASN A 204 8.11 13.33 1.62
CA ASN A 204 7.90 14.62 2.29
C ASN A 204 6.83 15.43 1.55
N PHE A 205 5.73 15.72 2.22
CA PHE A 205 4.67 16.57 1.69
C PHE A 205 4.98 18.03 2.01
N SER A 206 5.04 18.87 0.97
CA SER A 206 5.13 20.32 1.08
C SER A 206 4.37 20.99 -0.07
N ALA A 207 4.02 22.27 0.08
CA ALA A 207 3.34 23.02 -0.96
C ALA A 207 4.17 23.09 -2.25
N ASP A 208 5.47 23.32 -2.15
CA ASP A 208 6.36 23.41 -3.31
C ASP A 208 6.44 22.10 -4.09
N LEU A 209 6.48 20.97 -3.38
CA LEU A 209 6.50 19.64 -4.01
C LEU A 209 5.15 19.28 -4.65
N MET A 210 4.05 19.74 -4.08
CA MET A 210 2.73 19.59 -4.69
C MET A 210 2.58 20.43 -5.96
N GLU A 211 3.08 21.67 -5.98
CA GLU A 211 3.10 22.48 -7.20
C GLU A 211 4.02 21.88 -8.29
N ALA A 212 5.17 21.35 -7.91
CA ALA A 212 6.05 20.62 -8.83
C ALA A 212 5.36 19.39 -9.42
N ALA A 213 4.63 18.62 -8.60
CA ALA A 213 3.85 17.47 -9.04
C ALA A 213 2.72 17.87 -9.99
N LYS A 214 2.02 18.99 -9.71
CA LYS A 214 0.99 19.54 -10.57
C LYS A 214 1.55 19.91 -11.96
N ASN A 215 2.61 20.70 -12.01
CA ASN A 215 3.25 21.09 -13.27
C ASN A 215 3.75 19.88 -14.06
N SER A 216 4.23 18.84 -13.38
CA SER A 216 4.70 17.62 -14.02
C SER A 216 3.53 16.81 -14.61
N LEU A 217 2.43 16.67 -13.88
CA LEU A 217 1.22 16.03 -14.40
C LEU A 217 0.63 16.77 -15.58
N GLU A 218 0.55 18.12 -15.51
CA GLU A 218 0.06 18.97 -16.61
C GLU A 218 0.84 18.73 -17.90
N ARG A 219 2.15 18.55 -17.84
CA ARG A 219 2.97 18.25 -19.03
C ARG A 219 2.60 16.93 -19.69
N ILE A 220 2.24 15.90 -18.92
CA ILE A 220 1.77 14.62 -19.46
C ILE A 220 0.40 14.81 -20.11
N LEU A 221 -0.52 15.51 -19.45
CA LEU A 221 -1.87 15.78 -19.95
C LEU A 221 -1.86 16.63 -21.22
N GLU A 222 -1.00 17.66 -21.29
CA GLU A 222 -0.81 18.48 -22.50
C GLU A 222 -0.29 17.66 -23.67
N ALA A 223 0.69 16.77 -23.43
CA ALA A 223 1.21 15.91 -24.49
C ALA A 223 0.12 14.93 -24.97
N ALA A 224 -0.63 14.32 -24.08
CA ALA A 224 -1.75 13.46 -24.42
C ALA A 224 -2.83 14.22 -25.22
N GLY A 225 -3.16 15.46 -24.82
CA GLY A 225 -4.10 16.32 -25.54
C GLY A 225 -3.65 16.66 -26.97
N LYS A 226 -2.36 16.99 -27.15
CA LYS A 226 -1.78 17.24 -28.47
C LYS A 226 -1.81 16.00 -29.36
N LEU A 227 -1.46 14.83 -28.81
CA LEU A 227 -1.50 13.56 -29.54
C LEU A 227 -2.92 13.19 -29.94
N SER A 228 -3.89 13.38 -29.03
CA SER A 228 -5.31 13.15 -29.33
C SER A 228 -5.82 14.06 -30.43
N ASP A 229 -5.48 15.34 -30.38
CA ASP A 229 -5.87 16.31 -31.47
C ASP A 229 -5.27 15.89 -32.83
N ARG A 230 -3.99 15.47 -32.85
CA ARG A 230 -3.34 14.99 -34.07
C ARG A 230 -3.90 13.69 -34.60
N LYS A 231 -4.21 12.74 -33.71
CA LYS A 231 -4.92 11.51 -34.07
C LYS A 231 -6.24 11.79 -34.78
N ASP A 232 -6.99 12.77 -34.30
CA ASP A 232 -8.31 13.10 -34.85
C ASP A 232 -8.24 14.04 -36.08
N ASN A 233 -7.30 15.02 -36.10
CA ASN A 233 -7.23 16.12 -37.04
C ASN A 233 -5.90 16.21 -37.81
N GLY A 234 -5.02 15.20 -37.77
CA GLY A 234 -3.73 15.20 -38.48
C GLY A 234 -3.84 15.32 -39.97
N ALA A 235 -2.80 15.85 -40.64
CA ALA A 235 -2.80 16.21 -42.06
C ALA A 235 -2.86 15.00 -43.00
N ALA A 236 -2.23 13.87 -42.62
CA ALA A 236 -2.24 12.62 -43.39
C ALA A 236 -2.92 11.51 -42.59
N GLU A 237 -3.57 10.58 -43.28
CA GLU A 237 -4.25 9.43 -42.64
C GLU A 237 -3.25 8.29 -42.35
N ASN A 238 -2.42 7.96 -43.33
CA ASN A 238 -1.53 6.80 -43.30
C ASN A 238 -0.15 7.15 -42.77
N ILE A 239 0.44 6.23 -41.99
CA ILE A 239 1.78 6.34 -41.46
C ILE A 239 2.85 6.21 -42.55
N THR A 240 3.91 6.98 -42.46
CA THR A 240 5.11 6.86 -43.30
C THR A 240 6.07 5.80 -42.80
N GLU A 241 7.03 5.37 -43.64
CA GLU A 241 8.07 4.43 -43.20
C GLU A 241 8.94 5.03 -42.08
N GLU A 242 9.23 6.33 -42.13
CA GLU A 242 9.98 7.04 -41.09
C GLU A 242 9.22 7.10 -39.78
N GLU A 243 7.92 7.43 -39.81
CA GLU A 243 7.06 7.45 -38.65
C GLU A 243 6.88 6.04 -38.03
N LEU A 244 6.80 5.00 -38.90
CA LEU A 244 6.72 3.61 -38.43
C LEU A 244 8.01 3.22 -37.68
N ALA A 245 9.18 3.66 -38.16
CA ALA A 245 10.44 3.44 -37.47
C ALA A 245 10.49 4.16 -36.09
N LEU A 246 9.97 5.40 -36.02
CA LEU A 246 9.84 6.16 -34.78
C LEU A 246 8.85 5.50 -33.81
N LEU A 247 7.72 4.99 -34.30
CA LEU A 247 6.75 4.29 -33.45
C LEU A 247 7.36 3.04 -32.84
N LYS A 248 8.17 2.29 -33.62
CA LYS A 248 8.92 1.13 -33.12
C LYS A 248 10.00 1.52 -32.10
N GLU A 249 10.64 2.69 -32.26
CA GLU A 249 11.55 3.22 -31.25
C GLU A 249 10.82 3.53 -29.93
N ALA A 250 9.59 4.03 -30.02
CA ALA A 250 8.77 4.34 -28.86
C ALA A 250 8.45 3.10 -27.99
N GLU A 251 8.40 1.89 -28.55
CA GLU A 251 8.25 0.63 -27.80
C GLU A 251 9.37 0.46 -26.74
N GLY A 252 10.53 1.09 -26.97
CA GLY A 252 11.64 1.08 -25.99
C GLY A 252 11.29 1.78 -24.67
N PHE A 253 10.39 2.79 -24.69
CA PHE A 253 9.94 3.45 -23.46
C PHE A 253 8.93 2.58 -22.70
N VAL A 254 8.11 1.81 -23.39
CA VAL A 254 7.23 0.80 -22.80
C VAL A 254 8.06 -0.27 -22.08
N THR A 255 9.10 -0.78 -22.75
CA THR A 255 10.01 -1.76 -22.14
C THR A 255 10.71 -1.20 -20.89
N LYS A 256 11.13 0.07 -20.91
CA LYS A 256 11.70 0.72 -19.72
C LYS A 256 10.70 0.84 -18.57
N PHE A 257 9.46 1.22 -18.88
CA PHE A 257 8.39 1.29 -17.91
C PHE A 257 8.11 -0.06 -17.26
N GLU A 258 7.96 -1.10 -18.07
CA GLU A 258 7.71 -2.46 -17.59
C GLU A 258 8.88 -2.96 -16.71
N ALA A 259 10.12 -2.74 -17.13
CA ALA A 259 11.30 -3.10 -16.35
C ALA A 259 11.34 -2.37 -14.98
N ALA A 260 10.95 -1.10 -14.93
CA ALA A 260 10.87 -0.36 -13.67
C ALA A 260 9.75 -0.90 -12.75
N MET A 261 8.61 -1.27 -13.32
CA MET A 261 7.50 -1.86 -12.54
C MET A 261 7.83 -3.28 -12.08
N ASP A 262 8.60 -4.04 -12.84
CA ASP A 262 9.08 -5.37 -12.47
C ASP A 262 10.17 -5.32 -11.39
N ASP A 263 10.85 -4.18 -11.25
CA ASP A 263 11.83 -3.93 -10.20
C ASP A 263 11.16 -3.34 -8.95
N ASP A 264 10.46 -4.17 -8.22
CA ASP A 264 9.83 -3.84 -6.93
C ASP A 264 8.85 -2.64 -7.00
N PHE A 265 8.06 -2.57 -8.09
CA PHE A 265 7.10 -1.47 -8.32
C PHE A 265 7.74 -0.08 -8.25
N ASN A 266 8.87 0.11 -8.90
CA ASN A 266 9.58 1.39 -8.97
C ASN A 266 8.83 2.41 -9.83
N THR A 267 7.77 2.99 -9.24
CA THR A 267 6.92 3.98 -9.92
C THR A 267 7.65 5.26 -10.28
N ALA A 268 8.74 5.60 -9.58
CA ALA A 268 9.54 6.78 -9.90
C ALA A 268 10.25 6.63 -11.27
N ASP A 269 10.89 5.48 -11.51
CA ASP A 269 11.54 5.19 -12.78
C ASP A 269 10.51 4.91 -13.90
N ALA A 270 9.37 4.30 -13.55
CA ALA A 270 8.25 4.15 -14.47
C ALA A 270 7.72 5.51 -14.97
N LEU A 271 7.58 6.50 -14.08
CA LEU A 271 7.24 7.88 -14.46
C LEU A 271 8.33 8.54 -15.32
N ALA A 272 9.60 8.28 -15.05
CA ALA A 272 10.69 8.77 -15.88
C ALA A 272 10.56 8.25 -17.33
N ALA A 273 10.21 6.97 -17.52
CA ALA A 273 9.95 6.41 -18.85
C ALA A 273 8.77 7.09 -19.55
N ILE A 274 7.69 7.43 -18.83
CA ILE A 274 6.58 8.23 -19.37
C ILE A 274 7.05 9.60 -19.81
N PHE A 275 7.89 10.30 -19.05
CA PHE A 275 8.43 11.60 -19.45
C PHE A 275 9.37 11.51 -20.64
N GLU A 276 10.13 10.43 -20.77
CA GLU A 276 10.94 10.19 -21.98
C GLU A 276 10.03 10.03 -23.22
N LEU A 277 8.93 9.26 -23.11
CA LEU A 277 7.94 9.13 -24.17
C LEU A 277 7.26 10.47 -24.51
N VAL A 278 6.89 11.26 -23.51
CA VAL A 278 6.34 12.62 -23.70
C VAL A 278 7.32 13.53 -24.44
N LYS A 279 8.59 13.50 -24.05
CA LYS A 279 9.66 14.26 -24.75
C LYS A 279 9.83 13.78 -26.18
N PHE A 280 9.85 12.48 -26.39
CA PHE A 280 9.95 11.88 -27.73
C PHE A 280 8.77 12.29 -28.62
N ALA A 281 7.55 12.19 -28.12
CA ALA A 281 6.35 12.62 -28.83
C ALA A 281 6.40 14.11 -29.19
N ASN A 282 6.74 14.99 -28.24
CA ASN A 282 6.84 16.43 -28.49
C ASN A 282 7.95 16.80 -29.49
N THR A 283 8.95 15.94 -29.67
CA THR A 283 10.06 16.17 -30.62
C THR A 283 9.71 15.72 -32.04
N ASN A 284 8.95 14.63 -32.17
CA ASN A 284 8.75 13.95 -33.45
C ASN A 284 7.33 14.15 -34.05
N VAL A 285 6.39 14.68 -33.26
CA VAL A 285 5.02 14.94 -33.74
C VAL A 285 4.85 16.44 -34.01
N ASP A 286 4.55 16.76 -35.25
CA ASP A 286 4.29 18.12 -35.72
C ASP A 286 2.94 18.23 -36.49
N GLU A 287 2.73 19.33 -37.18
CA GLU A 287 1.51 19.59 -37.96
C GLU A 287 1.35 18.69 -39.20
N ASN A 288 2.45 18.10 -39.68
CA ASN A 288 2.48 17.23 -40.85
C ASN A 288 2.39 15.75 -40.50
N SER A 289 2.49 15.40 -39.22
CA SER A 289 2.44 14.04 -38.77
C SER A 289 1.13 13.33 -39.10
N SER A 290 1.22 12.03 -39.40
CA SER A 290 0.05 11.22 -39.74
C SER A 290 -0.81 10.95 -38.50
N ARG A 291 -2.12 10.74 -38.74
CA ARG A 291 -3.08 10.35 -37.69
C ARG A 291 -2.71 9.03 -37.03
N GLU A 292 -2.25 8.08 -37.84
CA GLU A 292 -1.86 6.76 -37.41
C GLU A 292 -0.64 6.80 -36.47
N PHE A 293 0.39 7.62 -36.81
CA PHE A 293 1.57 7.82 -35.96
C PHE A 293 1.20 8.48 -34.62
N ALA A 294 0.48 9.59 -34.66
CA ALA A 294 0.02 10.29 -33.47
C ALA A 294 -0.89 9.39 -32.60
N GLY A 295 -1.75 8.60 -33.26
CA GLY A 295 -2.61 7.62 -32.60
C GLY A 295 -1.85 6.54 -31.87
N GLY A 296 -0.82 5.96 -32.49
CA GLY A 296 0.03 4.96 -31.87
C GLY A 296 0.75 5.48 -30.62
N LEU A 297 1.36 6.68 -30.70
CA LEU A 297 2.01 7.31 -29.54
C LEU A 297 1.00 7.67 -28.43
N TYR A 298 -0.21 8.10 -28.80
CA TYR A 298 -1.29 8.36 -27.85
C TYR A 298 -1.68 7.09 -27.08
N GLU A 299 -1.86 5.99 -27.80
CA GLU A 299 -2.25 4.71 -27.21
C GLU A 299 -1.19 4.20 -26.24
N GLU A 300 0.10 4.29 -26.58
CA GLU A 300 1.17 3.92 -25.67
C GLU A 300 1.22 4.84 -24.43
N LEU A 301 1.15 6.14 -24.60
CA LEU A 301 1.13 7.09 -23.49
C LEU A 301 -0.09 6.86 -22.58
N PHE A 302 -1.25 6.61 -23.17
CA PHE A 302 -2.49 6.32 -22.44
C PHE A 302 -2.35 5.01 -21.63
N LYS A 303 -1.87 3.93 -22.25
CA LYS A 303 -1.66 2.63 -21.60
C LYS A 303 -0.74 2.73 -20.38
N LEU A 304 0.41 3.40 -20.52
CA LEU A 304 1.35 3.57 -19.41
C LEU A 304 0.76 4.44 -18.30
N SER A 305 0.06 5.52 -18.68
CA SER A 305 -0.58 6.41 -17.71
C SER A 305 -1.72 5.73 -16.97
N ASP A 306 -2.56 4.92 -17.64
CA ASP A 306 -3.67 4.19 -17.04
C ASP A 306 -3.18 3.10 -16.08
N CYS A 307 -2.04 2.48 -16.37
CA CYS A 307 -1.39 1.51 -15.47
C CYS A 307 -1.15 2.11 -14.08
N LEU A 308 -0.73 3.38 -14.02
CA LEU A 308 -0.57 4.14 -12.77
C LEU A 308 -1.88 4.79 -12.29
N LEU A 309 -3.01 4.46 -12.94
CA LEU A 309 -4.35 4.99 -12.68
C LEU A 309 -4.48 6.51 -12.91
N TYR A 310 -3.71 7.05 -13.87
CA TYR A 310 -3.97 8.35 -14.44
C TYR A 310 -4.93 8.18 -15.62
N THR A 311 -6.20 8.36 -15.42
CA THR A 311 -7.08 8.55 -16.55
C THR A 311 -6.92 9.98 -17.04
N SER A 312 -6.37 10.18 -18.24
CA SER A 312 -6.66 11.40 -18.99
C SER A 312 -8.17 11.56 -19.02
N PRO A 313 -8.72 12.75 -18.76
CA PRO A 313 -10.14 12.96 -18.97
C PRO A 313 -10.46 12.52 -20.40
N SER A 314 -11.30 11.49 -20.53
CA SER A 314 -11.79 11.10 -21.85
C SER A 314 -12.45 12.32 -22.48
N PRO A 315 -12.26 12.57 -23.78
CA PRO A 315 -13.01 13.65 -24.48
C PRO A 315 -14.52 13.57 -24.29
N ARG A 316 -15.04 12.41 -23.81
CA ARG A 316 -16.45 12.22 -23.46
C ARG A 316 -16.85 12.76 -22.08
N ASP A 317 -15.89 13.03 -21.20
CA ASP A 317 -16.16 13.54 -19.84
C ASP A 317 -16.18 15.07 -19.76
N SER A 318 -15.87 15.76 -20.86
CA SER A 318 -15.89 17.23 -20.96
C SER A 318 -17.25 17.82 -21.39
N THR A 319 -18.29 16.97 -21.49
CA THR A 319 -19.66 17.39 -21.83
C THR A 319 -20.65 16.97 -20.75
N SER A 320 -20.52 17.54 -19.55
CA SER A 320 -21.62 17.55 -18.57
C SER A 320 -21.55 18.82 -17.72
#